data_cd8abaa42a1a56ed0ae05bf65d9a56ad
#
_entry.id   cd8abaa42a1a56ed0ae05bf65d9a56ad
#
_cell.length_a   1.000
_cell.length_b   1.000
_cell.length_c   1.000
_cell.angle_alpha   90.00
_cell.angle_beta   90.00
_cell.angle_gamma   90.00
#
_symmetry.space_group_name_H-M   'P 1'
#
loop_
_entity.id
_entity.type
_entity.pdbx_description
1 polymer ?
#
loop_
_entity_poly.entity_id
_entity_poly.type
_entity_poly.pdbx_seq_one_letter_code
_entity_poly.pdbx_strand_id
1 'polypeptide(L)'
;MKTFKNILVITEDIGLNQAVLHKALTLAQRAHASLTIIANQQDNELAEQLELIYQKNTENVPNVNGFKFSALNIDINIKYCAAPFSHKEILAEITQQSYDLLIKDIHAAHFRWGFSWSDNHYLLREGNTNLLLVGKTQWPDNGNILAALETEESTEQHQNINQFMIDESQYLAKLLNSEVHLINCYQETSSISLADELLLQNIEEPPQEHLRHLKSTASTHNVEYDHMHVEPGLPEFVIPQEAKKYNADIVTLGAGEHHGLIDLLKGHSTEYVVDGLACDALILKASSCNANQQIR
;
A
#
# COMPACT_ATOMS: atom_id res chain seq x y z
N MET A 1 -11.64 -12.96 4.43
CA MET A 1 -10.56 -12.01 4.68
C MET A 1 -9.23 -12.72 4.55
N LYS A 2 -8.45 -12.42 3.54
CA LYS A 2 -7.05 -12.84 3.51
C LYS A 2 -6.30 -11.98 4.52
N THR A 3 -5.93 -12.53 5.62
CA THR A 3 -4.98 -11.93 6.54
C THR A 3 -3.59 -12.06 5.93
N PHE A 4 -2.71 -11.09 6.11
CA PHE A 4 -1.29 -11.23 5.76
C PHE A 4 -0.69 -12.39 6.56
N LYS A 5 -0.54 -13.56 5.94
CA LYS A 5 -0.02 -14.77 6.58
C LYS A 5 1.43 -15.04 6.25
N ASN A 6 1.83 -14.69 5.02
CA ASN A 6 3.16 -14.92 4.50
C ASN A 6 3.70 -13.60 3.96
N ILE A 7 4.61 -12.98 4.67
CA ILE A 7 5.21 -11.69 4.33
C ILE A 7 6.62 -11.91 3.81
N LEU A 8 6.93 -11.33 2.64
CA LEU A 8 8.29 -11.23 2.11
C LEU A 8 8.83 -9.83 2.34
N VAL A 9 10.06 -9.73 2.83
CA VAL A 9 10.77 -8.46 2.98
C VAL A 9 12.06 -8.50 2.17
N ILE A 10 12.30 -7.44 1.44
CA ILE A 10 13.55 -7.25 0.71
C ILE A 10 14.21 -5.98 1.20
N THR A 11 15.45 -6.11 1.67
CA THR A 11 16.25 -5.01 2.20
C THR A 11 17.52 -4.88 1.39
N GLU A 12 17.76 -3.72 0.80
CA GLU A 12 18.91 -3.46 -0.07
C GLU A 12 19.83 -2.35 0.45
N ASP A 13 19.29 -1.40 1.22
CA ASP A 13 20.01 -0.23 1.73
C ASP A 13 20.16 -0.27 3.26
N ILE A 14 21.38 -0.28 3.74
CA ILE A 14 21.73 -0.30 5.17
C ILE A 14 21.05 0.83 5.95
N GLY A 15 20.95 2.03 5.34
CA GLY A 15 20.34 3.19 5.99
C GLY A 15 18.81 3.12 6.14
N LEU A 16 18.12 2.36 5.30
CA LEU A 16 16.66 2.15 5.31
C LEU A 16 16.26 0.84 5.97
N ASN A 17 17.17 -0.13 6.03
CA ASN A 17 16.92 -1.49 6.49
C ASN A 17 16.27 -1.55 7.88
N GLN A 18 16.67 -0.68 8.80
CA GLN A 18 16.10 -0.67 10.15
C GLN A 18 14.60 -0.32 10.14
N ALA A 19 14.18 0.69 9.36
CA ALA A 19 12.77 1.08 9.28
C ALA A 19 11.93 0.01 8.57
N VAL A 20 12.43 -0.55 7.46
CA VAL A 20 11.77 -1.63 6.70
C VAL A 20 11.58 -2.86 7.57
N LEU A 21 12.65 -3.32 8.22
CA LEU A 21 12.61 -4.50 9.10
C LEU A 21 11.71 -4.28 10.31
N HIS A 22 11.76 -3.10 10.93
CA HIS A 22 10.89 -2.79 12.06
C HIS A 22 9.41 -2.82 11.67
N LYS A 23 9.04 -2.20 10.56
CA LYS A 23 7.67 -2.20 10.05
C LYS A 23 7.21 -3.62 9.69
N ALA A 24 8.07 -4.40 9.03
CA ALA A 24 7.78 -5.78 8.67
C ALA A 24 7.57 -6.68 9.89
N LEU A 25 8.44 -6.58 10.88
CA LEU A 25 8.32 -7.30 12.14
C LEU A 25 7.06 -6.90 12.91
N THR A 26 6.73 -5.60 12.94
CA THR A 26 5.51 -5.10 13.57
C THR A 26 4.27 -5.70 12.90
N LEU A 27 4.20 -5.70 11.57
CA LEU A 27 3.08 -6.30 10.84
C LEU A 27 3.02 -7.81 11.04
N ALA A 28 4.16 -8.51 10.89
CA ALA A 28 4.20 -9.96 11.06
C ALA A 28 3.74 -10.38 12.45
N GLN A 29 4.20 -9.68 13.49
CA GLN A 29 3.81 -9.95 14.88
C GLN A 29 2.30 -9.72 15.10
N ARG A 30 1.78 -8.57 14.66
CA ARG A 30 0.37 -8.21 14.86
C ARG A 30 -0.59 -9.03 14.02
N ALA A 31 -0.16 -9.47 12.83
CA ALA A 31 -0.91 -10.34 11.94
C ALA A 31 -0.75 -11.84 12.24
N HIS A 32 0.16 -12.22 13.13
CA HIS A 32 0.61 -13.61 13.33
C HIS A 32 1.04 -14.27 12.01
N ALA A 33 1.83 -13.56 11.22
CA ALA A 33 2.30 -13.97 9.90
C ALA A 33 3.70 -14.57 9.98
N SER A 34 4.02 -15.47 9.06
CA SER A 34 5.40 -15.88 8.80
C SER A 34 6.12 -14.77 8.03
N LEU A 35 7.40 -14.58 8.29
CA LEU A 35 8.24 -13.56 7.70
C LEU A 35 9.43 -14.19 6.98
N THR A 36 9.54 -13.98 5.68
CA THR A 36 10.75 -14.30 4.92
C THR A 36 11.51 -13.00 4.64
N ILE A 37 12.78 -12.96 5.02
CA ILE A 37 13.65 -11.80 4.82
C ILE A 37 14.71 -12.19 3.80
N ILE A 38 14.82 -11.42 2.72
CA ILE A 38 15.92 -11.55 1.76
C ILE A 38 16.87 -10.38 1.97
N ALA A 39 18.13 -10.70 2.24
CA ALA A 39 19.17 -9.76 2.58
C ALA A 39 20.44 -9.98 1.75
N ASN A 40 21.19 -8.90 1.52
CA ASN A 40 22.48 -9.01 0.84
C ASN A 40 23.52 -9.62 1.78
N GLN A 41 24.18 -10.68 1.34
CA GLN A 41 25.22 -11.39 2.11
C GLN A 41 26.48 -10.53 2.37
N GLN A 42 26.72 -9.48 1.60
CA GLN A 42 27.88 -8.59 1.77
C GLN A 42 27.66 -7.55 2.88
N ASP A 43 26.46 -7.44 3.43
CA ASP A 43 26.11 -6.52 4.50
C ASP A 43 26.31 -7.21 5.86
N ASN A 44 27.52 -7.09 6.42
CA ASN A 44 27.84 -7.72 7.71
C ASN A 44 27.02 -7.11 8.86
N GLU A 45 26.70 -5.83 8.83
CA GLU A 45 25.93 -5.17 9.88
C GLU A 45 24.46 -5.67 9.86
N LEU A 46 23.88 -5.79 8.68
CA LEU A 46 22.56 -6.37 8.50
C LEU A 46 22.53 -7.85 8.92
N ALA A 47 23.56 -8.62 8.55
CA ALA A 47 23.69 -10.02 8.93
C ALA A 47 23.73 -10.18 10.47
N GLU A 48 24.51 -9.35 11.16
CA GLU A 48 24.57 -9.33 12.63
C GLU A 48 23.22 -8.94 13.26
N GLN A 49 22.52 -7.93 12.70
CA GLN A 49 21.20 -7.53 13.18
C GLN A 49 20.15 -8.63 12.96
N LEU A 50 20.18 -9.30 11.83
CA LEU A 50 19.27 -10.41 11.53
C LEU A 50 19.54 -11.62 12.41
N GLU A 51 20.80 -11.95 12.67
CA GLU A 51 21.16 -13.00 13.62
C GLU A 51 20.67 -12.67 15.05
N LEU A 52 20.83 -11.42 15.50
CA LEU A 52 20.30 -10.97 16.78
C LEU A 52 18.78 -11.05 16.84
N ILE A 53 18.06 -10.73 15.76
CA ILE A 53 16.62 -10.89 15.67
C ILE A 53 16.23 -12.37 15.74
N TYR A 54 16.95 -13.24 15.03
CA TYR A 54 16.71 -14.68 15.02
C TYR A 54 16.96 -15.31 16.39
N GLN A 55 18.08 -14.99 17.03
CA GLN A 55 18.39 -15.47 18.37
C GLN A 55 17.38 -15.02 19.42
N LYS A 56 16.89 -13.79 19.33
CA LYS A 56 15.86 -13.23 20.22
C LYS A 56 14.47 -13.80 20.01
N ASN A 57 14.18 -14.28 18.82
CA ASN A 57 12.92 -14.98 18.54
C ASN A 57 12.87 -16.36 19.24
N THR A 58 14.05 -16.94 19.51
CA THR A 58 14.19 -18.25 20.17
C THR A 58 14.48 -18.16 21.67
N GLU A 59 14.91 -17.00 22.17
CA GLU A 59 15.27 -16.80 23.58
C GLU A 59 14.67 -15.48 24.13
N ASN A 60 14.23 -15.51 25.40
CA ASN A 60 13.77 -14.31 26.13
C ASN A 60 14.95 -13.37 26.47
N VAL A 61 15.44 -12.58 25.54
CA VAL A 61 16.60 -11.69 25.74
C VAL A 61 16.21 -10.21 25.75
N PRO A 62 16.81 -9.37 26.62
CA PRO A 62 16.43 -7.96 26.77
C PRO A 62 16.94 -7.06 25.63
N ASN A 63 16.18 -6.00 25.41
CA ASN A 63 16.37 -4.81 24.57
C ASN A 63 17.76 -4.57 23.96
N VAL A 64 17.84 -4.50 22.63
CA VAL A 64 18.97 -3.93 21.90
C VAL A 64 18.43 -2.82 20.98
N ASN A 65 19.06 -1.66 21.00
CA ASN A 65 18.79 -0.48 20.17
C ASN A 65 17.36 0.11 20.27
N GLY A 66 16.75 0.09 21.48
CA GLY A 66 15.46 0.76 21.70
C GLY A 66 14.21 -0.02 21.26
N PHE A 67 14.36 -1.20 20.67
CA PHE A 67 13.24 -2.05 20.28
C PHE A 67 12.88 -3.03 21.41
N LYS A 68 11.64 -2.94 21.89
CA LYS A 68 11.07 -3.93 22.81
C LYS A 68 10.57 -5.12 21.98
N PHE A 69 11.43 -6.09 21.75
CA PHE A 69 11.03 -7.40 21.28
C PHE A 69 10.56 -8.25 22.48
N SER A 70 9.31 -8.14 22.86
CA SER A 70 8.68 -9.23 23.59
C SER A 70 8.63 -10.42 22.64
N ALA A 71 8.97 -11.63 23.12
CA ALA A 71 9.08 -12.86 22.34
C ALA A 71 8.18 -12.84 21.09
N LEU A 72 8.81 -12.58 19.92
CA LEU A 72 8.10 -12.57 18.66
C LEU A 72 7.69 -14.03 18.39
N ASN A 73 6.45 -14.36 18.66
CA ASN A 73 5.92 -15.69 18.38
C ASN A 73 5.54 -15.81 16.90
N ILE A 74 6.50 -15.56 16.00
CA ILE A 74 6.35 -15.62 14.54
C ILE A 74 7.46 -16.48 13.95
N ASP A 75 7.17 -17.14 12.83
CA ASP A 75 8.15 -17.90 12.06
C ASP A 75 8.94 -16.95 11.16
N ILE A 76 10.26 -16.92 11.30
CA ILE A 76 11.17 -16.06 10.53
C ILE A 76 12.14 -16.94 9.74
N ASN A 77 12.14 -16.76 8.42
CA ASN A 77 13.07 -17.39 7.50
C ASN A 77 13.99 -16.33 6.87
N ILE A 78 15.31 -16.52 6.95
CA ILE A 78 16.29 -15.58 6.40
C ILE A 78 16.98 -16.22 5.20
N LYS A 79 16.94 -15.54 4.06
CA LYS A 79 17.63 -15.92 2.83
C LYS A 79 18.68 -14.87 2.50
N TYR A 80 19.91 -15.31 2.27
CA TYR A 80 21.01 -14.43 1.86
C TYR A 80 21.24 -14.54 0.35
N CYS A 81 21.42 -13.40 -0.31
CA CYS A 81 21.82 -13.31 -1.71
C CYS A 81 23.21 -12.69 -1.86
N ALA A 82 23.95 -13.11 -2.90
CA ALA A 82 25.31 -12.66 -3.15
C ALA A 82 25.39 -11.27 -3.81
N ALA A 83 24.29 -10.75 -4.33
CA ALA A 83 24.18 -9.48 -5.05
C ALA A 83 22.82 -8.82 -4.73
N PRO A 84 22.66 -7.51 -4.99
CA PRO A 84 21.36 -6.87 -4.91
C PRO A 84 20.32 -7.63 -5.75
N PHE A 85 19.14 -7.85 -5.20
CA PHE A 85 18.05 -8.54 -5.89
C PHE A 85 17.49 -7.63 -6.98
N SER A 86 17.60 -8.04 -8.24
CA SER A 86 16.92 -7.37 -9.35
C SER A 86 15.40 -7.62 -9.26
N HIS A 87 14.58 -6.70 -9.84
CA HIS A 87 13.13 -6.88 -9.94
C HIS A 87 12.75 -8.25 -10.54
N LYS A 88 13.53 -8.80 -11.48
CA LYS A 88 13.27 -10.11 -12.08
C LYS A 88 13.45 -11.28 -11.10
N GLU A 89 14.45 -11.18 -10.22
CA GLU A 89 14.68 -12.19 -9.18
C GLU A 89 13.59 -12.10 -8.11
N ILE A 90 13.15 -10.88 -7.77
CA ILE A 90 12.02 -10.64 -6.86
C ILE A 90 10.73 -11.23 -7.44
N LEU A 91 10.43 -10.96 -8.71
CA LEU A 91 9.27 -11.53 -9.41
C LEU A 91 9.33 -13.05 -9.47
N ALA A 92 10.51 -13.64 -9.70
CA ALA A 92 10.69 -15.09 -9.67
C ALA A 92 10.41 -15.66 -8.27
N GLU A 93 10.90 -15.03 -7.20
CA GLU A 93 10.68 -15.48 -5.82
C GLU A 93 9.17 -15.43 -5.47
N ILE A 94 8.47 -14.32 -5.76
CA ILE A 94 7.04 -14.20 -5.46
C ILE A 94 6.16 -15.10 -6.31
N THR A 95 6.66 -15.54 -7.47
CA THR A 95 5.94 -16.51 -8.34
C THR A 95 6.14 -17.94 -7.84
N GLN A 96 7.32 -18.28 -7.31
CA GLN A 96 7.62 -19.61 -6.79
C GLN A 96 7.02 -19.87 -5.41
N GLN A 97 6.87 -18.82 -4.62
CA GLN A 97 6.37 -18.88 -3.24
C GLN A 97 5.08 -18.04 -3.16
N SER A 98 4.10 -18.52 -2.40
CA SER A 98 2.84 -17.79 -2.20
C SER A 98 3.02 -16.79 -1.05
N TYR A 99 3.35 -15.55 -1.37
CA TYR A 99 3.35 -14.44 -0.43
C TYR A 99 2.08 -13.62 -0.54
N ASP A 100 1.57 -13.14 0.60
CA ASP A 100 0.38 -12.27 0.65
C ASP A 100 0.78 -10.78 0.55
N LEU A 101 1.99 -10.46 1.00
CA LEU A 101 2.53 -9.10 1.02
C LEU A 101 4.04 -9.11 0.77
N LEU A 102 4.49 -8.26 -0.16
CA LEU A 102 5.89 -7.89 -0.33
C LEU A 102 6.13 -6.54 0.33
N ILE A 103 7.11 -6.43 1.22
CA ILE A 103 7.55 -5.18 1.83
C ILE A 103 8.91 -4.82 1.28
N LYS A 104 9.02 -3.60 0.75
CA LYS A 104 10.27 -3.07 0.21
C LYS A 104 10.38 -1.58 0.54
N ASP A 105 11.60 -1.08 0.60
CA ASP A 105 11.87 0.33 0.77
C ASP A 105 11.38 1.15 -0.44
N ILE A 106 10.88 2.35 -0.14
CA ILE A 106 10.58 3.34 -1.15
C ILE A 106 11.89 4.05 -1.51
N HIS A 107 12.53 3.63 -2.59
CA HIS A 107 13.62 4.41 -3.14
C HIS A 107 13.03 5.63 -3.85
N ALA A 108 13.34 6.83 -3.34
CA ALA A 108 13.17 8.03 -4.14
C ALA A 108 13.90 7.79 -5.47
N ALA A 109 13.18 7.87 -6.58
CA ALA A 109 13.78 7.77 -7.89
C ALA A 109 14.95 8.78 -7.92
N HIS A 110 16.18 8.27 -7.89
CA HIS A 110 17.33 9.12 -8.12
C HIS A 110 17.16 9.66 -9.53
N PHE A 111 16.82 10.93 -9.64
CA PHE A 111 16.70 11.67 -10.89
C PHE A 111 18.09 11.72 -11.55
N ARG A 112 18.50 10.57 -12.10
CA ARG A 112 19.62 10.47 -13.02
C ARG A 112 19.04 10.66 -14.40
N TRP A 113 19.53 11.63 -15.11
CA TRP A 113 19.26 11.93 -16.50
C TRP A 113 19.04 10.66 -17.34
N GLY A 114 17.78 10.41 -17.70
CA GLY A 114 17.35 9.27 -18.51
C GLY A 114 16.21 8.50 -17.82
N PHE A 115 15.16 8.18 -18.55
CA PHE A 115 14.01 7.38 -18.12
C PHE A 115 14.44 5.98 -17.66
N SER A 116 14.99 5.85 -16.48
CA SER A 116 15.24 4.57 -15.84
C SER A 116 14.11 4.33 -14.85
N TRP A 117 13.26 3.39 -15.17
CA TRP A 117 12.26 2.87 -14.27
C TRP A 117 12.95 2.29 -13.04
N SER A 118 12.52 2.70 -11.85
CA SER A 118 12.99 2.07 -10.61
C SER A 118 12.50 0.61 -10.55
N ASP A 119 13.20 -0.26 -9.83
CA ASP A 119 12.75 -1.63 -9.60
C ASP A 119 11.34 -1.67 -8.98
N ASN A 120 10.99 -0.65 -8.20
CA ASN A 120 9.64 -0.52 -7.65
C ASN A 120 8.57 -0.36 -8.73
N HIS A 121 8.82 0.39 -9.82
CA HIS A 121 7.88 0.51 -10.93
C HIS A 121 7.65 -0.83 -11.65
N TYR A 122 8.69 -1.66 -11.81
CA TYR A 122 8.51 -3.00 -12.36
C TYR A 122 7.67 -3.89 -11.43
N LEU A 123 7.89 -3.82 -10.12
CA LEU A 123 7.09 -4.57 -9.14
C LEU A 123 5.63 -4.08 -9.10
N LEU A 124 5.41 -2.77 -9.26
CA LEU A 124 4.08 -2.19 -9.37
C LEU A 124 3.32 -2.73 -10.58
N ARG A 125 3.98 -2.95 -11.71
CA ARG A 125 3.34 -3.39 -12.96
C ARG A 125 3.21 -4.89 -13.07
N GLU A 126 4.28 -5.62 -12.82
CA GLU A 126 4.40 -7.03 -13.15
C GLU A 126 4.15 -7.95 -11.94
N GLY A 127 4.22 -7.40 -10.72
CA GLY A 127 4.00 -8.19 -9.51
C GLY A 127 2.53 -8.54 -9.27
N ASN A 128 2.25 -9.78 -8.88
CA ASN A 128 0.91 -10.28 -8.54
C ASN A 128 0.63 -10.29 -7.03
N THR A 129 1.60 -9.91 -6.23
CA THR A 129 1.52 -9.85 -4.78
C THR A 129 1.29 -8.41 -4.33
N ASN A 130 0.48 -8.20 -3.29
CA ASN A 130 0.33 -6.87 -2.69
C ASN A 130 1.69 -6.32 -2.29
N LEU A 131 1.92 -5.03 -2.49
CA LEU A 131 3.21 -4.38 -2.30
C LEU A 131 3.08 -3.24 -1.29
N LEU A 132 3.85 -3.29 -0.22
CA LEU A 132 3.99 -2.19 0.74
C LEU A 132 5.37 -1.54 0.57
N LEU A 133 5.37 -0.35 0.01
CA LEU A 133 6.56 0.49 -0.11
C LEU A 133 6.68 1.36 1.13
N VAL A 134 7.81 1.27 1.82
CA VAL A 134 7.99 1.92 3.11
C VAL A 134 9.17 2.88 3.13
N GLY A 135 8.95 4.04 3.72
CA GLY A 135 9.97 5.07 3.99
C GLY A 135 10.58 4.93 5.39
N LYS A 136 11.38 5.94 5.76
CA LYS A 136 12.13 5.98 7.02
C LYS A 136 11.28 6.29 8.25
N THR A 137 10.16 6.99 8.06
CA THR A 137 9.31 7.46 9.17
C THR A 137 8.61 6.27 9.81
N GLN A 138 8.68 6.16 11.12
CA GLN A 138 7.98 5.12 11.87
C GLN A 138 6.47 5.43 11.93
N TRP A 139 5.65 4.40 11.96
CA TRP A 139 4.22 4.56 12.16
C TRP A 139 3.94 4.97 13.60
N PRO A 140 3.19 6.06 13.82
CA PRO A 140 2.75 6.44 15.14
C PRO A 140 1.67 5.49 15.67
N ASP A 141 1.46 5.47 16.98
CA ASP A 141 0.20 4.97 17.53
C ASP A 141 -0.91 5.99 17.20
N ASN A 142 -2.08 5.52 16.81
CA ASN A 142 -3.20 6.33 16.30
C ASN A 142 -2.86 7.14 15.04
N GLY A 143 -2.26 6.49 14.06
CA GLY A 143 -1.97 7.05 12.74
C GLY A 143 -3.17 7.05 11.81
N ASN A 144 -2.98 7.50 10.56
CA ASN A 144 -4.01 7.58 9.54
C ASN A 144 -3.63 6.78 8.28
N ILE A 145 -4.60 6.07 7.74
CA ILE A 145 -4.51 5.37 6.46
C ILE A 145 -5.49 6.03 5.49
N LEU A 146 -5.01 6.52 4.35
CA LEU A 146 -5.82 7.12 3.30
C LEU A 146 -6.02 6.13 2.15
N ALA A 147 -7.23 5.60 1.97
CA ALA A 147 -7.57 4.70 0.87
C ALA A 147 -8.15 5.48 -0.31
N ALA A 148 -7.48 5.44 -1.46
CA ALA A 148 -7.90 6.12 -2.67
C ALA A 148 -8.81 5.21 -3.50
N LEU A 149 -10.09 5.56 -3.60
CA LEU A 149 -11.13 4.77 -4.26
C LEU A 149 -11.59 5.45 -5.55
N GLU A 150 -11.97 4.63 -6.52
CA GLU A 150 -12.63 5.07 -7.73
C GLU A 150 -14.12 4.72 -7.66
N THR A 151 -14.99 5.72 -7.73
CA THR A 151 -16.43 5.54 -7.53
C THR A 151 -17.27 5.91 -8.76
N GLU A 152 -16.65 6.39 -9.85
CA GLU A 152 -17.37 6.80 -11.07
C GLU A 152 -17.91 5.59 -11.83
N GLU A 153 -17.16 4.50 -11.90
CA GLU A 153 -17.60 3.31 -12.62
C GLU A 153 -18.34 2.34 -11.70
N SER A 154 -19.59 2.04 -12.06
CA SER A 154 -20.47 1.16 -11.27
C SER A 154 -20.42 -0.32 -11.68
N THR A 155 -19.35 -0.78 -12.37
CA THR A 155 -19.24 -2.20 -12.72
C THR A 155 -19.05 -3.05 -11.47
N GLU A 156 -19.53 -4.28 -11.48
CA GLU A 156 -19.38 -5.21 -10.37
C GLU A 156 -17.89 -5.42 -10.00
N GLN A 157 -17.02 -5.41 -10.99
CA GLN A 157 -15.58 -5.54 -10.78
C GLN A 157 -15.00 -4.36 -9.99
N HIS A 158 -15.36 -3.12 -10.34
CA HIS A 158 -14.92 -1.91 -9.61
C HIS A 158 -15.45 -1.89 -8.18
N GLN A 159 -16.72 -2.27 -7.99
CA GLN A 159 -17.30 -2.37 -6.66
C GLN A 159 -16.55 -3.40 -5.80
N ASN A 160 -16.23 -4.57 -6.34
CA ASN A 160 -15.50 -5.61 -5.64
C ASN A 160 -14.09 -5.15 -5.23
N ILE A 161 -13.40 -4.40 -6.08
CA ILE A 161 -12.05 -3.90 -5.79
C ILE A 161 -12.11 -2.78 -4.74
N ASN A 162 -13.06 -1.85 -4.83
CA ASN A 162 -13.26 -0.84 -3.81
C ASN A 162 -13.56 -1.46 -2.44
N GLN A 163 -14.44 -2.46 -2.40
CA GLN A 163 -14.71 -3.21 -1.16
C GLN A 163 -13.44 -3.88 -0.61
N PHE A 164 -12.67 -4.53 -1.48
CA PHE A 164 -11.40 -5.15 -1.11
C PHE A 164 -10.40 -4.12 -0.56
N MET A 165 -10.31 -2.94 -1.19
CA MET A 165 -9.43 -1.86 -0.71
C MET A 165 -9.84 -1.34 0.66
N ILE A 166 -11.14 -1.16 0.92
CA ILE A 166 -11.63 -0.74 2.23
C ILE A 166 -11.37 -1.84 3.26
N ASP A 167 -11.68 -3.10 2.95
CA ASP A 167 -11.44 -4.26 3.82
C ASP A 167 -9.97 -4.35 4.26
N GLU A 168 -9.04 -4.29 3.31
CA GLU A 168 -7.60 -4.39 3.58
C GLU A 168 -7.06 -3.16 4.34
N SER A 169 -7.56 -1.95 4.02
CA SER A 169 -7.21 -0.73 4.76
C SER A 169 -7.70 -0.78 6.21
N GLN A 170 -8.92 -1.25 6.46
CA GLN A 170 -9.44 -1.43 7.81
C GLN A 170 -8.71 -2.54 8.57
N TYR A 171 -8.34 -3.62 7.88
CA TYR A 171 -7.52 -4.66 8.50
C TYR A 171 -6.15 -4.13 8.92
N LEU A 172 -5.48 -3.38 8.03
CA LEU A 172 -4.20 -2.75 8.35
C LEU A 172 -4.34 -1.73 9.48
N ALA A 173 -5.37 -0.90 9.45
CA ALA A 173 -5.67 0.08 10.49
C ALA A 173 -5.87 -0.61 11.85
N LYS A 174 -6.59 -1.72 11.89
CA LYS A 174 -6.74 -2.52 13.12
C LYS A 174 -5.40 -3.06 13.64
N LEU A 175 -4.52 -3.51 12.73
CA LEU A 175 -3.19 -3.99 13.10
C LEU A 175 -2.33 -2.85 13.67
N LEU A 176 -2.45 -1.63 13.11
CA LEU A 176 -1.61 -0.48 13.46
C LEU A 176 -2.22 0.45 14.52
N ASN A 177 -3.47 0.18 14.94
CA ASN A 177 -4.26 1.06 15.79
C ASN A 177 -4.41 2.46 15.14
N SER A 178 -4.80 2.48 13.86
CA SER A 178 -4.92 3.68 13.03
C SER A 178 -6.37 3.89 12.60
N GLU A 179 -6.68 5.07 12.07
CA GLU A 179 -7.97 5.41 11.47
C GLU A 179 -7.91 5.28 9.94
N VAL A 180 -9.07 5.02 9.32
CA VAL A 180 -9.18 4.92 7.85
C VAL A 180 -9.93 6.11 7.32
N HIS A 181 -9.31 6.84 6.42
CA HIS A 181 -9.90 7.87 5.59
C HIS A 181 -10.06 7.34 4.17
N LEU A 182 -11.16 7.71 3.51
CA LEU A 182 -11.43 7.40 2.10
C LEU A 182 -11.33 8.67 1.27
N ILE A 183 -10.69 8.58 0.11
CA ILE A 183 -10.63 9.68 -0.84
C ILE A 183 -11.09 9.22 -2.23
N ASN A 184 -11.90 10.04 -2.88
CA ASN A 184 -12.23 9.96 -4.29
C ASN A 184 -11.80 11.24 -4.98
N CYS A 185 -11.06 11.12 -6.08
CA CYS A 185 -10.68 12.24 -6.94
C CYS A 185 -11.61 12.25 -8.17
N TYR A 186 -12.09 13.43 -8.58
CA TYR A 186 -12.90 13.57 -9.77
C TYR A 186 -12.39 14.69 -10.69
N GLN A 187 -12.65 14.57 -11.98
CA GLN A 187 -12.30 15.60 -12.93
C GLN A 187 -13.46 16.59 -13.07
N GLU A 188 -13.19 17.88 -12.86
CA GLU A 188 -14.16 18.91 -13.19
C GLU A 188 -14.36 18.97 -14.72
N THR A 189 -15.54 18.66 -15.18
CA THR A 189 -15.92 18.86 -16.57
C THR A 189 -16.16 20.36 -16.82
N SER A 190 -15.11 21.07 -17.19
CA SER A 190 -15.11 22.53 -17.42
C SER A 190 -15.82 23.00 -18.70
N SER A 191 -16.69 22.18 -19.31
CA SER A 191 -17.36 22.52 -20.58
C SER A 191 -18.85 22.26 -20.56
N ILE A 192 -19.56 22.82 -19.56
CA ILE A 192 -21.01 22.99 -19.68
C ILE A 192 -21.22 24.23 -20.54
N SER A 193 -21.77 24.06 -21.75
CA SER A 193 -22.17 25.20 -22.56
C SER A 193 -23.35 25.92 -21.89
N LEU A 194 -23.44 27.24 -22.05
CA LEU A 194 -24.56 28.04 -21.52
C LEU A 194 -25.94 27.51 -21.95
N ALA A 195 -26.02 26.69 -23.01
CA ALA A 195 -27.24 26.04 -23.47
C ALA A 195 -27.65 24.85 -22.60
N ASP A 196 -26.68 24.18 -21.98
CA ASP A 196 -26.92 23.03 -21.11
C ASP A 196 -27.26 23.46 -19.67
N GLU A 197 -26.88 24.68 -19.28
CA GLU A 197 -27.16 25.23 -17.94
C GLU A 197 -28.67 25.36 -17.63
N LEU A 198 -29.49 25.57 -18.66
CA LEU A 198 -30.96 25.61 -18.53
C LEU A 198 -31.62 24.24 -18.38
N LEU A 199 -30.93 23.16 -18.76
CA LEU A 199 -31.42 21.78 -18.62
C LEU A 199 -30.98 21.13 -17.29
N LEU A 200 -30.04 21.77 -16.57
CA LEU A 200 -29.37 21.21 -15.39
C LEU A 200 -30.06 21.54 -14.05
N GLN A 201 -31.29 22.11 -14.06
CA GLN A 201 -31.99 22.54 -12.82
C GLN A 201 -32.23 21.43 -11.76
N ASN A 202 -31.87 20.17 -12.03
CA ASN A 202 -32.00 19.03 -11.11
C ASN A 202 -30.77 18.08 -11.10
N ILE A 203 -29.63 18.50 -11.61
CA ILE A 203 -28.42 17.67 -11.55
C ILE A 203 -27.68 18.00 -10.24
N GLU A 204 -27.40 16.99 -9.45
CA GLU A 204 -26.58 17.08 -8.26
C GLU A 204 -25.21 17.66 -8.63
N GLU A 205 -24.66 18.58 -7.82
CA GLU A 205 -23.32 19.11 -8.08
C GLU A 205 -22.28 17.97 -8.03
N PRO A 206 -21.27 17.95 -8.93
CA PRO A 206 -20.32 16.85 -9.03
C PRO A 206 -19.76 16.38 -7.68
N PRO A 207 -19.32 17.25 -6.75
CA PRO A 207 -18.82 16.80 -5.45
C PRO A 207 -19.84 16.01 -4.62
N GLN A 208 -21.12 16.40 -4.69
CA GLN A 208 -22.19 15.73 -3.93
C GLN A 208 -22.50 14.35 -4.50
N GLU A 209 -22.50 14.21 -5.81
CA GLU A 209 -22.69 12.94 -6.49
C GLU A 209 -21.54 11.96 -6.14
N HIS A 210 -20.30 12.39 -6.26
CA HIS A 210 -19.12 11.59 -5.88
C HIS A 210 -19.15 11.20 -4.40
N LEU A 211 -19.54 12.12 -3.52
CA LEU A 211 -19.67 11.83 -2.10
C LEU A 211 -20.79 10.81 -1.82
N ARG A 212 -21.89 10.88 -2.56
CA ARG A 212 -22.98 9.90 -2.46
C ARG A 212 -22.52 8.51 -2.91
N HIS A 213 -21.74 8.43 -3.99
CA HIS A 213 -21.14 7.18 -4.46
C HIS A 213 -20.15 6.62 -3.45
N LEU A 214 -19.27 7.46 -2.90
CA LEU A 214 -18.31 7.06 -1.87
C LEU A 214 -19.02 6.53 -0.62
N LYS A 215 -20.07 7.18 -0.15
CA LYS A 215 -20.91 6.70 0.95
C LYS A 215 -21.58 5.36 0.64
N SER A 216 -22.12 5.22 -0.57
CA SER A 216 -22.74 3.96 -0.99
C SER A 216 -21.71 2.82 -0.99
N THR A 217 -20.51 3.08 -1.51
CA THR A 217 -19.39 2.13 -1.53
C THR A 217 -18.96 1.73 -0.13
N ALA A 218 -18.88 2.70 0.79
CA ALA A 218 -18.50 2.46 2.19
C ALA A 218 -19.65 1.99 3.10
N SER A 219 -20.88 1.81 2.57
CA SER A 219 -22.09 1.57 3.37
C SER A 219 -22.05 0.31 4.24
N THR A 220 -21.28 -0.71 3.86
CA THR A 220 -21.07 -1.94 4.62
C THR A 220 -19.91 -1.88 5.60
N HIS A 221 -19.19 -0.75 5.63
CA HIS A 221 -18.02 -0.51 6.46
C HIS A 221 -18.29 0.64 7.44
N ASN A 222 -17.80 0.53 8.64
CA ASN A 222 -17.95 1.58 9.65
C ASN A 222 -16.88 2.67 9.44
N VAL A 223 -17.00 3.43 8.35
CA VAL A 223 -16.15 4.62 8.12
C VAL A 223 -16.98 5.85 8.45
N GLU A 224 -16.45 6.72 9.30
CA GLU A 224 -17.14 7.95 9.71
C GLU A 224 -17.28 8.91 8.54
N TYR A 225 -18.33 9.71 8.55
CA TYR A 225 -18.60 10.67 7.47
C TYR A 225 -17.46 11.68 7.28
N ASP A 226 -16.88 12.17 8.38
CA ASP A 226 -15.78 13.14 8.37
C ASP A 226 -14.46 12.55 7.84
N HIS A 227 -14.41 11.21 7.66
CA HIS A 227 -13.30 10.50 7.05
C HIS A 227 -13.53 10.19 5.56
N MET A 228 -14.57 10.75 4.93
CA MET A 228 -14.86 10.59 3.50
C MET A 228 -14.60 11.90 2.76
N HIS A 229 -13.65 11.88 1.85
CA HIS A 229 -13.15 13.05 1.15
C HIS A 229 -13.40 12.93 -0.34
N VAL A 230 -13.80 14.02 -0.96
CA VAL A 230 -14.01 14.12 -2.42
C VAL A 230 -13.35 15.38 -2.89
N GLU A 231 -12.34 15.25 -3.76
CA GLU A 231 -11.51 16.37 -4.16
C GLU A 231 -11.39 16.45 -5.68
N PRO A 232 -11.50 17.65 -6.27
CA PRO A 232 -11.33 17.83 -7.71
C PRO A 232 -9.88 17.76 -8.12
N GLY A 233 -9.58 17.12 -9.25
CA GLY A 233 -8.28 17.10 -9.88
C GLY A 233 -7.75 15.71 -10.18
N LEU A 234 -6.54 15.68 -10.74
CA LEU A 234 -5.88 14.43 -11.12
C LEU A 234 -5.30 13.74 -9.88
N PRO A 235 -5.50 12.43 -9.72
CA PRO A 235 -5.06 11.66 -8.56
C PRO A 235 -3.58 11.83 -8.21
N GLU A 236 -2.70 11.90 -9.20
CA GLU A 236 -1.25 12.05 -9.03
C GLU A 236 -0.84 13.37 -8.33
N PHE A 237 -1.71 14.37 -8.35
CA PHE A 237 -1.48 15.63 -7.65
C PHE A 237 -2.31 15.73 -6.36
N VAL A 238 -3.55 15.27 -6.42
CA VAL A 238 -4.49 15.40 -5.30
C VAL A 238 -4.14 14.44 -4.16
N ILE A 239 -3.93 13.16 -4.45
CA ILE A 239 -3.68 12.15 -3.40
C ILE A 239 -2.46 12.49 -2.53
N PRO A 240 -1.29 12.88 -3.08
CA PRO A 240 -0.16 13.28 -2.24
C PRO A 240 -0.42 14.53 -1.38
N GLN A 241 -1.22 15.49 -1.89
CA GLN A 241 -1.59 16.69 -1.14
C GLN A 241 -2.53 16.36 0.03
N GLU A 242 -3.55 15.55 -0.23
CA GLU A 242 -4.52 15.15 0.78
C GLU A 242 -3.91 14.18 1.80
N ALA A 243 -3.00 13.29 1.37
CA ALA A 243 -2.21 12.46 2.29
C ALA A 243 -1.44 13.32 3.30
N LYS A 244 -0.84 14.42 2.84
CA LYS A 244 -0.17 15.38 3.73
C LYS A 244 -1.14 16.14 4.62
N LYS A 245 -2.29 16.58 4.09
CA LYS A 245 -3.33 17.33 4.81
C LYS A 245 -3.91 16.52 5.96
N TYR A 246 -4.17 15.23 5.74
CA TYR A 246 -4.71 14.30 6.75
C TYR A 246 -3.63 13.57 7.54
N ASN A 247 -2.35 13.95 7.39
CA ASN A 247 -1.23 13.28 8.05
C ASN A 247 -1.28 11.76 7.87
N ALA A 248 -1.55 11.30 6.65
CA ALA A 248 -1.58 9.88 6.36
C ALA A 248 -0.19 9.27 6.52
N ASP A 249 -0.10 8.17 7.26
CA ASP A 249 1.12 7.37 7.40
C ASP A 249 1.25 6.36 6.27
N ILE A 250 0.09 5.92 5.74
CA ILE A 250 0.01 4.97 4.63
C ILE A 250 -1.09 5.43 3.67
N VAL A 251 -0.79 5.44 2.37
CA VAL A 251 -1.79 5.57 1.31
C VAL A 251 -2.05 4.22 0.69
N THR A 252 -3.30 3.79 0.64
CA THR A 252 -3.71 2.55 -0.05
C THR A 252 -4.18 2.87 -1.46
N LEU A 253 -3.58 2.19 -2.45
CA LEU A 253 -3.84 2.34 -3.87
C LEU A 253 -4.21 0.98 -4.48
N GLY A 254 -5.13 0.98 -5.43
CA GLY A 254 -5.40 -0.19 -6.27
C GLY A 254 -4.43 -0.27 -7.45
N ALA A 255 -3.98 -1.47 -7.82
CA ALA A 255 -3.30 -1.72 -9.08
C ALA A 255 -4.02 -2.85 -9.81
N GLY A 256 -4.68 -2.53 -10.93
CA GLY A 256 -5.41 -3.49 -11.75
C GLY A 256 -4.53 -4.12 -12.85
N GLU A 257 -4.89 -5.34 -13.25
CA GLU A 257 -4.43 -5.92 -14.51
C GLU A 257 -5.21 -5.26 -15.65
N HIS A 258 -4.59 -4.55 -16.53
CA HIS A 258 -4.95 -4.03 -17.86
C HIS A 258 -6.41 -3.65 -18.22
N HIS A 259 -7.41 -3.91 -17.38
CA HIS A 259 -8.83 -3.61 -17.64
C HIS A 259 -9.55 -3.22 -16.35
N GLY A 260 -9.56 -1.90 -16.01
CA GLY A 260 -10.72 -1.42 -15.28
C GLY A 260 -10.61 -0.84 -13.89
N LEU A 261 -9.50 -0.71 -13.19
CA LEU A 261 -9.43 0.25 -12.07
C LEU A 261 -8.73 1.54 -12.45
N ILE A 262 -8.40 1.65 -13.72
CA ILE A 262 -7.35 2.58 -14.12
C ILE A 262 -7.74 3.33 -15.38
N ASP A 263 -9.01 3.60 -15.59
CA ASP A 263 -9.33 4.66 -16.53
C ASP A 263 -9.04 6.04 -15.96
N LEU A 264 -9.13 6.21 -14.65
CA LEU A 264 -8.61 7.40 -13.97
C LEU A 264 -7.08 7.43 -13.94
N LEU A 265 -6.45 6.27 -13.91
CA LEU A 265 -5.01 6.06 -13.91
C LEU A 265 -4.56 5.46 -15.25
N LYS A 266 -5.00 6.01 -16.39
CA LYS A 266 -4.57 5.56 -17.73
C LYS A 266 -3.06 5.53 -17.84
N GLY A 267 -2.53 4.37 -17.53
CA GLY A 267 -1.22 3.97 -17.96
C GLY A 267 -0.04 4.20 -17.03
N HIS A 268 -0.03 5.06 -16.02
CA HIS A 268 1.15 5.29 -15.16
C HIS A 268 0.84 6.03 -13.85
N SER A 269 -0.39 6.27 -13.50
CA SER A 269 -0.71 7.21 -12.42
C SER A 269 -0.42 6.64 -11.04
N THR A 270 -0.53 5.30 -10.82
CA THR A 270 -0.12 4.71 -9.53
C THR A 270 1.35 5.00 -9.25
N GLU A 271 2.21 4.88 -10.26
CA GLU A 271 3.64 5.20 -10.13
C GLU A 271 3.84 6.68 -9.81
N TYR A 272 3.15 7.60 -10.51
CA TYR A 272 3.25 9.03 -10.25
C TYR A 272 2.69 9.42 -8.88
N VAL A 273 1.58 8.79 -8.44
CA VAL A 273 1.08 8.98 -7.07
C VAL A 273 2.14 8.54 -6.06
N VAL A 274 2.70 7.33 -6.21
CA VAL A 274 3.73 6.79 -5.31
C VAL A 274 4.97 7.69 -5.27
N ASP A 275 5.43 8.18 -6.43
CA ASP A 275 6.58 9.08 -6.51
C ASP A 275 6.33 10.44 -5.82
N GLY A 276 5.07 10.87 -5.73
CA GLY A 276 4.66 12.10 -5.06
C GLY A 276 4.41 11.97 -3.55
N LEU A 277 4.34 10.73 -3.01
CA LEU A 277 4.04 10.50 -1.61
C LEU A 277 5.24 10.79 -0.70
N ALA A 278 4.96 11.38 0.46
CA ALA A 278 5.91 11.54 1.56
C ALA A 278 5.76 10.48 2.67
N CYS A 279 4.78 9.59 2.52
CA CYS A 279 4.43 8.50 3.43
C CYS A 279 4.54 7.14 2.74
N ASP A 280 4.21 6.08 3.45
CA ASP A 280 4.22 4.72 2.91
C ASP A 280 3.07 4.51 1.91
N ALA A 281 3.24 3.54 1.00
CA ALA A 281 2.22 3.18 0.01
C ALA A 281 1.91 1.68 0.06
N LEU A 282 0.65 1.32 0.30
CA LEU A 282 0.15 -0.04 0.15
C LEU A 282 -0.56 -0.17 -1.19
N ILE A 283 0.01 -0.97 -2.07
CA ILE A 283 -0.55 -1.25 -3.40
C ILE A 283 -1.23 -2.61 -3.37
N LEU A 284 -2.54 -2.62 -3.58
CA LEU A 284 -3.37 -3.81 -3.60
C LEU A 284 -3.59 -4.30 -5.03
N LYS A 285 -3.36 -5.58 -5.26
CA LYS A 285 -3.46 -6.20 -6.59
C LYS A 285 -4.83 -6.84 -6.81
N ALA A 286 -5.41 -6.65 -8.00
CA ALA A 286 -6.70 -7.23 -8.38
C ALA A 286 -6.69 -8.77 -8.35
N SER A 287 -5.56 -9.41 -8.65
CA SER A 287 -5.35 -10.86 -8.50
C SER A 287 -5.59 -11.34 -7.05
N SER A 288 -5.20 -10.54 -6.07
CA SER A 288 -5.45 -10.81 -4.64
C SER A 288 -6.94 -10.69 -4.29
N CYS A 289 -7.69 -9.79 -4.92
CA CYS A 289 -9.14 -9.65 -4.78
C CYS A 289 -9.87 -10.92 -5.25
N ASN A 290 -9.55 -11.41 -6.46
CA ASN A 290 -10.18 -12.60 -7.05
C ASN A 290 -9.93 -13.87 -6.24
N ALA A 291 -8.75 -14.03 -5.65
CA ALA A 291 -8.43 -15.16 -4.78
C ALA A 291 -9.26 -15.16 -3.48
N ASN A 292 -9.66 -14.00 -2.98
CA ASN A 292 -10.50 -13.89 -1.77
C ASN A 292 -11.97 -14.26 -2.02
N GLN A 293 -12.48 -14.06 -3.24
CA GLN A 293 -13.86 -14.41 -3.60
C GLN A 293 -14.08 -15.92 -3.76
N GLN A 294 -13.04 -16.69 -4.10
CA GLN A 294 -13.13 -18.16 -4.23
C GLN A 294 -13.13 -18.91 -2.90
N ILE A 295 -12.89 -18.22 -1.76
CA ILE A 295 -12.81 -18.81 -0.42
C ILE A 295 -14.07 -18.48 0.41
N ARG A 296 -14.96 -17.64 -0.09
CA ARG A 296 -16.29 -17.37 0.50
C ARG A 296 -17.35 -18.29 -0.09
#